data_463e2b566530fed58c4122fd17035ead
#
_entry.id   463e2b566530fed58c4122fd17035ead
#
_cell.length_a   1.000
_cell.length_b   1.000
_cell.length_c   1.000
_cell.angle_alpha   90.00
_cell.angle_beta   90.00
_cell.angle_gamma   90.00
#
_symmetry.space_group_name_H-M   'P 1'
#
loop_
_entity.id
_entity.type
_entity.pdbx_description
1 polymer ?
#
loop_
_entity_poly.entity_id
_entity_poly.type
_entity_poly.pdbx_seq_one_letter_code
_entity_poly.pdbx_strand_id
1 'polypeptide(L)'
;AALLDMKWHALSKDEAAAIDTPEKVSAYETKSLKDLGLEIDLVPPRYRTTYFNHIFSGPSGYSAGYYSYLWTQMLDRDSRAWFLQNGGLTRANGDHYRDTVLSRGGTMDYGEMYRNFANRDPDVKYMLIALGLADESIDDAPRIAGQPEDRGE
;
A
#
# COMPACT_ATOMS: atom_id res chain seq x y z
N ALA A 1 10.68 -5.26 -3.22
CA ALA A 1 10.84 -4.11 -4.12
C ALA A 1 10.82 -2.79 -3.34
N ALA A 2 9.72 -2.43 -2.62
CA ALA A 2 9.59 -1.14 -1.92
C ALA A 2 10.72 -0.83 -0.93
N LEU A 3 11.10 -1.79 -0.09
CA LEU A 3 12.19 -1.59 0.87
C LEU A 3 13.57 -1.46 0.19
N LEU A 4 13.77 -2.14 -0.92
CA LEU A 4 15.00 -2.00 -1.71
C LEU A 4 15.08 -0.61 -2.37
N ASP A 5 13.96 -0.10 -2.89
CA ASP A 5 13.85 1.28 -3.36
C ASP A 5 14.27 2.28 -2.27
N MET A 6 13.70 2.15 -1.07
CA MET A 6 14.06 3.01 0.05
C MET A 6 15.53 2.91 0.45
N LYS A 7 16.12 1.71 0.40
CA LYS A 7 17.56 1.51 0.69
C LYS A 7 18.45 2.26 -0.31
N TRP A 8 18.12 2.19 -1.60
CA TRP A 8 18.87 2.90 -2.63
C TRP A 8 18.77 4.42 -2.48
N HIS A 9 17.59 4.95 -2.20
CA HIS A 9 17.34 6.38 -2.13
C HIS A 9 17.64 7.01 -0.74
N ALA A 10 18.00 6.20 0.24
CA ALA A 10 18.52 6.66 1.52
C ALA A 10 20.07 6.83 1.53
N LEU A 11 20.76 6.43 0.47
CA LEU A 11 22.20 6.62 0.35
C LEU A 11 22.57 8.10 0.22
N SER A 12 23.62 8.51 0.91
CA SER A 12 24.29 9.77 0.62
C SER A 12 24.95 9.73 -0.76
N LYS A 13 25.30 10.90 -1.28
CA LYS A 13 25.99 11.02 -2.58
C LYS A 13 27.31 10.22 -2.59
N ASP A 14 28.06 10.26 -1.51
CA ASP A 14 29.38 9.60 -1.44
C ASP A 14 29.22 8.06 -1.34
N GLU A 15 28.24 7.58 -0.57
CA GLU A 15 27.92 6.16 -0.52
C GLU A 15 27.44 5.63 -1.88
N ALA A 16 26.58 6.36 -2.55
CA ALA A 16 26.12 5.99 -3.89
C ALA A 16 27.27 5.97 -4.91
N ALA A 17 28.16 6.96 -4.87
CA ALA A 17 29.32 7.04 -5.75
C ALA A 17 30.35 5.92 -5.52
N ALA A 18 30.39 5.34 -4.32
CA ALA A 18 31.26 4.21 -4.00
C ALA A 18 30.76 2.88 -4.62
N ILE A 19 29.50 2.82 -5.05
CA ILE A 19 28.88 1.65 -5.70
C ILE A 19 28.97 1.83 -7.22
N ASP A 20 30.17 1.72 -7.76
CA ASP A 20 30.54 2.11 -9.13
C ASP A 20 30.73 0.93 -10.10
N THR A 21 30.51 -0.32 -9.64
CA THR A 21 30.62 -1.52 -10.49
C THR A 21 29.39 -2.44 -10.33
N PRO A 22 29.08 -3.28 -11.34
CA PRO A 22 27.98 -4.23 -11.25
C PRO A 22 28.06 -5.18 -10.05
N GLU A 23 29.29 -5.58 -9.66
CA GLU A 23 29.54 -6.44 -8.53
C GLU A 23 29.18 -5.75 -7.21
N LYS A 24 29.54 -4.46 -7.07
CA LYS A 24 29.18 -3.66 -5.91
C LYS A 24 27.67 -3.39 -5.83
N VAL A 25 27.01 -3.18 -6.97
CA VAL A 25 25.55 -3.07 -7.04
C VAL A 25 24.90 -4.34 -6.52
N SER A 26 25.32 -5.51 -6.99
CA SER A 26 24.81 -6.80 -6.54
C SER A 26 25.10 -7.07 -5.06
N ALA A 27 26.29 -6.72 -4.60
CA ALA A 27 26.67 -6.87 -3.19
C ALA A 27 25.83 -5.96 -2.29
N TYR A 28 25.57 -4.71 -2.69
CA TYR A 28 24.72 -3.79 -1.95
C TYR A 28 23.27 -4.28 -1.87
N GLU A 29 22.71 -4.80 -2.99
CA GLU A 29 21.37 -5.39 -3.02
C GLU A 29 21.26 -6.56 -2.04
N THR A 30 22.19 -7.52 -2.12
CA THR A 30 22.22 -8.70 -1.24
C THR A 30 22.35 -8.28 0.22
N LYS A 31 23.28 -7.37 0.53
CA LYS A 31 23.46 -6.85 1.89
C LYS A 31 22.18 -6.19 2.39
N SER A 32 21.54 -5.36 1.58
CA SER A 32 20.32 -4.64 1.95
C SER A 32 19.17 -5.58 2.27
N LEU A 33 18.99 -6.64 1.46
CA LEU A 33 17.95 -7.65 1.69
C LEU A 33 18.26 -8.47 2.95
N LYS A 34 19.50 -8.81 3.18
CA LYS A 34 19.95 -9.52 4.39
C LYS A 34 19.73 -8.71 5.65
N ASP A 35 20.13 -7.44 5.65
CA ASP A 35 19.93 -6.51 6.78
C ASP A 35 18.44 -6.31 7.13
N LEU A 36 17.54 -6.52 6.14
CA LEU A 36 16.10 -6.46 6.30
C LEU A 36 15.47 -7.82 6.66
N GLY A 37 16.24 -8.90 6.73
CA GLY A 37 15.71 -10.26 6.94
C GLY A 37 14.89 -10.79 5.76
N LEU A 38 15.09 -10.25 4.56
CA LEU A 38 14.34 -10.57 3.34
C LEU A 38 15.17 -11.31 2.28
N GLU A 39 16.39 -11.73 2.61
CA GLU A 39 17.21 -12.58 1.76
C GLU A 39 16.70 -14.02 1.86
N ILE A 40 16.01 -14.47 0.82
CA ILE A 40 15.46 -15.83 0.71
C ILE A 40 15.86 -16.37 -0.65
N ASP A 41 16.71 -17.40 -0.68
CA ASP A 41 17.28 -17.98 -1.92
C ASP A 41 16.21 -18.42 -2.92
N LEU A 42 15.13 -19.02 -2.43
CA LEU A 42 14.03 -19.54 -3.25
C LEU A 42 13.07 -18.43 -3.74
N VAL A 43 13.11 -17.25 -3.15
CA VAL A 43 12.21 -16.14 -3.47
C VAL A 43 13.03 -14.87 -3.71
N PRO A 44 13.67 -14.75 -4.88
CA PRO A 44 14.43 -13.54 -5.22
C PRO A 44 13.50 -12.33 -5.33
N PRO A 45 14.02 -11.11 -5.16
CA PRO A 45 13.23 -9.89 -5.35
C PRO A 45 12.68 -9.84 -6.78
N ARG A 46 11.41 -9.44 -6.93
CA ARG A 46 10.74 -9.30 -8.22
C ARG A 46 11.53 -8.43 -9.20
N TYR A 47 12.12 -7.34 -8.69
CA TYR A 47 13.01 -6.46 -9.44
C TYR A 47 14.37 -6.47 -8.76
N ARG A 48 15.38 -6.95 -9.51
CA ARG A 48 16.79 -6.76 -9.15
C ARG A 48 17.21 -5.35 -9.55
N THR A 49 18.13 -4.76 -8.80
CA THR A 49 18.58 -3.38 -9.00
C THR A 49 18.93 -3.05 -10.44
N THR A 50 19.59 -3.99 -11.14
CA THR A 50 20.08 -3.81 -12.52
C THR A 50 18.99 -3.64 -13.57
N TYR A 51 17.74 -3.97 -13.28
CA TYR A 51 16.60 -3.78 -14.18
C TYR A 51 15.38 -3.14 -13.52
N PHE A 52 15.57 -2.51 -12.35
CA PHE A 52 14.49 -1.82 -11.62
C PHE A 52 14.31 -0.39 -12.14
N ASN A 53 14.00 -0.25 -13.42
CA ASN A 53 13.85 1.04 -14.08
C ASN A 53 12.84 1.98 -13.41
N HIS A 54 11.79 1.43 -12.77
CA HIS A 54 10.77 2.23 -12.08
C HIS A 54 11.35 3.25 -11.11
N ILE A 55 12.37 2.87 -10.33
CA ILE A 55 12.95 3.72 -9.29
C ILE A 55 14.13 4.56 -9.78
N PHE A 56 14.68 4.28 -10.98
CA PHE A 56 15.83 4.96 -11.55
C PHE A 56 15.51 5.80 -12.79
N SER A 57 14.23 5.94 -13.16
CA SER A 57 13.80 6.65 -14.39
C SER A 57 13.80 8.18 -14.26
N GLY A 58 14.46 8.76 -13.26
CA GLY A 58 14.54 10.20 -13.05
C GLY A 58 13.27 10.81 -12.43
N PRO A 59 13.03 12.13 -12.62
CA PRO A 59 11.99 12.87 -11.89
C PRO A 59 10.55 12.37 -12.09
N SER A 60 10.28 11.63 -13.16
CA SER A 60 8.99 11.03 -13.46
C SER A 60 8.86 9.58 -12.99
N GLY A 61 9.90 9.02 -12.35
CA GLY A 61 9.92 7.66 -11.85
C GLY A 61 9.39 7.54 -10.43
N TYR A 62 9.54 6.34 -9.88
CA TYR A 62 9.09 5.97 -8.53
C TYR A 62 10.21 6.04 -7.48
N SER A 63 11.19 6.93 -7.65
CA SER A 63 12.32 7.08 -6.72
C SER A 63 11.83 7.34 -5.30
N ALA A 64 12.17 6.45 -4.35
CA ALA A 64 11.66 6.42 -2.97
C ALA A 64 10.12 6.40 -2.88
N GLY A 65 9.43 6.03 -3.96
CA GLY A 65 7.97 6.08 -4.07
C GLY A 65 7.32 4.73 -4.37
N TYR A 66 8.08 3.66 -4.56
CA TYR A 66 7.53 2.36 -4.93
C TYR A 66 6.66 1.72 -3.83
N TYR A 67 6.80 2.16 -2.59
CA TYR A 67 5.94 1.75 -1.46
C TYR A 67 4.46 2.13 -1.68
N SER A 68 4.17 3.08 -2.57
CA SER A 68 2.80 3.54 -2.85
C SER A 68 1.85 2.40 -3.24
N TYR A 69 2.35 1.33 -3.88
CA TYR A 69 1.55 0.15 -4.19
C TYR A 69 1.04 -0.59 -2.95
N LEU A 70 1.87 -0.71 -1.91
CA LEU A 70 1.43 -1.31 -0.63
C LEU A 70 0.45 -0.39 0.10
N TRP A 71 0.70 0.92 0.06
CA TRP A 71 -0.19 1.92 0.63
C TRP A 71 -1.57 1.88 0.00
N THR A 72 -1.65 1.90 -1.34
CA THR A 72 -2.92 1.85 -2.05
C THR A 72 -3.62 0.49 -1.90
N GLN A 73 -2.88 -0.61 -1.79
CA GLN A 73 -3.45 -1.92 -1.51
C GLN A 73 -4.10 -1.97 -0.12
N MET A 74 -3.50 -1.32 0.88
CA MET A 74 -4.11 -1.19 2.21
C MET A 74 -5.45 -0.46 2.12
N LEU A 75 -5.49 0.69 1.43
CA LEU A 75 -6.72 1.47 1.24
C LEU A 75 -7.78 0.69 0.45
N ASP A 76 -7.39 -0.06 -0.58
CA ASP A 76 -8.28 -0.91 -1.37
C ASP A 76 -8.94 -1.98 -0.48
N ARG A 77 -8.15 -2.71 0.31
CA ARG A 77 -8.67 -3.77 1.18
C ARG A 77 -9.57 -3.23 2.28
N ASP A 78 -9.22 -2.10 2.85
CA ASP A 78 -10.02 -1.44 3.87
C ASP A 78 -11.33 -0.87 3.28
N SER A 79 -11.27 -0.24 2.11
CA SER A 79 -12.48 0.22 1.40
C SER A 79 -13.40 -0.95 1.06
N ARG A 80 -12.86 -2.09 0.61
CA ARG A 80 -13.65 -3.30 0.37
C ARG A 80 -14.33 -3.79 1.63
N ALA A 81 -13.62 -3.79 2.77
CA ALA A 81 -14.20 -4.16 4.07
C ALA A 81 -15.35 -3.22 4.45
N TRP A 82 -15.18 -1.91 4.25
CA TRP A 82 -16.26 -0.95 4.46
C TRP A 82 -17.52 -1.30 3.64
N PHE A 83 -17.37 -1.61 2.35
CA PHE A 83 -18.51 -2.01 1.52
C PHE A 83 -19.22 -3.24 2.08
N LEU A 84 -18.47 -4.29 2.45
CA LEU A 84 -19.04 -5.52 3.00
C LEU A 84 -19.82 -5.28 4.29
N GLN A 85 -19.28 -4.45 5.19
CA GLN A 85 -19.90 -4.08 6.47
C GLN A 85 -21.16 -3.21 6.32
N ASN A 86 -21.29 -2.54 5.17
CA ASN A 86 -22.41 -1.63 4.87
C ASN A 86 -23.39 -2.22 3.83
N GLY A 87 -23.51 -3.54 3.75
CA GLY A 87 -24.47 -4.22 2.88
C GLY A 87 -24.01 -4.44 1.44
N GLY A 88 -22.71 -4.32 1.17
CA GLY A 88 -22.10 -4.67 -0.10
C GLY A 88 -22.15 -3.56 -1.16
N LEU A 89 -22.12 -3.96 -2.44
CA LEU A 89 -22.09 -3.07 -3.59
C LEU A 89 -23.50 -2.58 -3.97
N THR A 90 -24.15 -1.88 -3.04
CA THR A 90 -25.43 -1.23 -3.32
C THR A 90 -25.25 0.06 -4.12
N ARG A 91 -26.33 0.56 -4.75
CA ARG A 91 -26.30 1.86 -5.44
C ARG A 91 -25.97 2.99 -4.45
N ALA A 92 -26.54 2.99 -3.27
CA ALA A 92 -26.31 4.01 -2.26
C ALA A 92 -24.84 4.06 -1.81
N ASN A 93 -24.22 2.89 -1.54
CA ASN A 93 -22.81 2.80 -1.19
C ASN A 93 -21.91 3.25 -2.34
N GLY A 94 -22.25 2.90 -3.59
CA GLY A 94 -21.52 3.37 -4.75
C GLY A 94 -21.58 4.88 -4.95
N ASP A 95 -22.76 5.49 -4.73
CA ASP A 95 -22.93 6.93 -4.80
C ASP A 95 -22.15 7.63 -3.68
N HIS A 96 -22.22 7.10 -2.44
CA HIS A 96 -21.41 7.61 -1.32
C HIS A 96 -19.90 7.58 -1.62
N TYR A 97 -19.38 6.45 -2.13
CA TYR A 97 -17.96 6.34 -2.51
C TYR A 97 -17.58 7.31 -3.63
N ARG A 98 -18.45 7.46 -4.63
CA ARG A 98 -18.25 8.43 -5.70
C ARG A 98 -18.16 9.85 -5.16
N ASP A 99 -19.08 10.24 -4.31
CA ASP A 99 -19.19 11.62 -3.84
C ASP A 99 -18.11 12.00 -2.83
N THR A 100 -17.65 11.03 -2.01
CA THR A 100 -16.66 11.27 -0.97
C THR A 100 -15.22 11.03 -1.43
N VAL A 101 -14.99 10.13 -2.39
CA VAL A 101 -13.66 9.73 -2.86
C VAL A 101 -13.43 10.08 -4.33
N LEU A 102 -14.18 9.45 -5.26
CA LEU A 102 -13.85 9.52 -6.68
C LEU A 102 -13.99 10.92 -7.27
N SER A 103 -14.95 11.72 -6.80
CA SER A 103 -15.15 13.09 -7.26
C SER A 103 -14.21 14.12 -6.60
N ARG A 104 -13.38 13.69 -5.63
CA ARG A 104 -12.56 14.58 -4.80
C ARG A 104 -11.08 14.57 -5.11
N GLY A 105 -10.63 13.79 -6.07
CA GLY A 105 -9.21 13.65 -6.40
C GLY A 105 -8.48 14.99 -6.53
N GLY A 106 -7.46 15.21 -5.69
CA GLY A 106 -6.63 16.41 -5.70
C GLY A 106 -7.28 17.68 -5.16
N THR A 107 -8.50 17.63 -4.60
CA THR A 107 -9.22 18.83 -4.10
C THR A 107 -9.18 19.01 -2.59
N MET A 108 -8.70 18.02 -1.85
CA MET A 108 -8.58 18.03 -0.40
C MET A 108 -7.46 17.08 0.07
N ASP A 109 -7.14 17.12 1.36
CA ASP A 109 -6.23 16.15 1.98
C ASP A 109 -6.79 14.72 1.86
N TYR A 110 -5.93 13.76 1.48
CA TYR A 110 -6.38 12.39 1.24
C TYR A 110 -6.79 11.65 2.53
N GLY A 111 -6.19 11.97 3.67
CA GLY A 111 -6.61 11.41 4.97
C GLY A 111 -7.98 11.94 5.37
N GLU A 112 -8.25 13.23 5.15
CA GLU A 112 -9.57 13.82 5.35
C GLU A 112 -10.61 13.18 4.41
N MET A 113 -10.27 13.03 3.12
CA MET A 113 -11.12 12.38 2.14
C MET A 113 -11.50 10.95 2.58
N TYR A 114 -10.53 10.18 3.06
CA TYR A 114 -10.79 8.81 3.53
C TYR A 114 -11.68 8.80 4.79
N ARG A 115 -11.46 9.69 5.75
CA ARG A 115 -12.32 9.84 6.93
C ARG A 115 -13.75 10.26 6.56
N ASN A 116 -13.92 11.10 5.56
CA ASN A 116 -15.25 11.46 5.03
C ASN A 116 -15.98 10.27 4.40
N PHE A 117 -15.26 9.35 3.80
CA PHE A 117 -15.80 8.10 3.26
C PHE A 117 -16.08 7.07 4.35
N ALA A 118 -15.07 6.69 5.13
CA ALA A 118 -15.12 5.56 6.03
C ALA A 118 -15.53 5.90 7.48
N ASN A 119 -15.61 7.20 7.82
CA ASN A 119 -15.83 7.73 9.17
C ASN A 119 -14.78 7.25 10.20
N ARG A 120 -13.61 6.89 9.75
CA ARG A 120 -12.44 6.46 10.53
C ARG A 120 -11.16 6.55 9.69
N ASP A 121 -10.02 6.42 10.33
CA ASP A 121 -8.76 6.23 9.63
C ASP A 121 -8.67 4.84 8.97
N PRO A 122 -7.88 4.68 7.90
CA PRO A 122 -7.65 3.38 7.30
C PRO A 122 -6.94 2.41 8.26
N ASP A 123 -7.26 1.12 8.15
CA ASP A 123 -6.71 0.07 9.00
C ASP A 123 -6.00 -1.00 8.15
N VAL A 124 -4.73 -1.22 8.41
CA VAL A 124 -3.90 -2.21 7.72
C VAL A 124 -4.36 -3.65 7.94
N LYS A 125 -5.15 -3.92 8.99
CA LYS A 125 -5.61 -5.27 9.32
C LYS A 125 -6.35 -5.94 8.18
N TYR A 126 -7.15 -5.21 7.41
CA TYR A 126 -7.90 -5.77 6.28
C TYR A 126 -7.00 -6.23 5.14
N MET A 127 -5.86 -5.58 4.95
CA MET A 127 -4.84 -6.06 4.03
C MET A 127 -4.16 -7.33 4.57
N LEU A 128 -3.83 -7.37 5.86
CA LEU A 128 -3.21 -8.53 6.48
C LEU A 128 -4.14 -9.76 6.44
N ILE A 129 -5.43 -9.59 6.73
CA ILE A 129 -6.45 -10.64 6.58
C ILE A 129 -6.50 -11.14 5.13
N ALA A 130 -6.58 -10.23 4.17
CA ALA A 130 -6.63 -10.59 2.75
C ALA A 130 -5.38 -11.32 2.23
N LEU A 131 -4.24 -11.14 2.91
CA LEU A 131 -2.98 -11.83 2.62
C LEU A 131 -2.80 -13.13 3.42
N GLY A 132 -3.76 -13.48 4.30
CA GLY A 132 -3.64 -14.66 5.19
C GLY A 132 -2.60 -14.48 6.30
N LEU A 133 -2.31 -13.25 6.69
CA LEU A 133 -1.34 -12.89 7.74
C LEU A 133 -2.01 -12.53 9.07
N ALA A 134 -3.34 -12.52 9.12
CA ALA A 134 -4.14 -12.34 10.31
C ALA A 134 -5.41 -13.20 10.22
N ASP A 135 -5.89 -13.71 11.36
CA ASP A 135 -6.97 -14.70 11.45
C ASP A 135 -8.38 -14.08 11.67
N GLU A 136 -8.48 -12.75 11.82
CA GLU A 136 -9.77 -12.10 12.06
C GLU A 136 -10.63 -12.05 10.80
N SER A 137 -11.92 -12.37 10.92
CA SER A 137 -12.87 -12.19 9.82
C SER A 137 -13.17 -10.71 9.57
N ILE A 138 -13.54 -10.36 8.34
CA ILE A 138 -13.94 -8.99 7.97
C ILE A 138 -15.23 -8.57 8.72
N ASP A 139 -16.02 -9.54 9.19
CA ASP A 139 -17.29 -9.30 9.86
C ASP A 139 -17.14 -8.76 11.30
N ASP A 140 -15.95 -8.90 11.92
CA ASP A 140 -15.70 -8.46 13.31
C ASP A 140 -15.38 -6.95 13.44
N ALA A 141 -15.43 -6.18 12.36
CA ALA A 141 -15.20 -4.75 12.46
C ALA A 141 -16.46 -3.99 12.90
N PRO A 142 -16.33 -2.95 13.74
CA PRO A 142 -17.47 -2.19 14.23
C PRO A 142 -18.27 -1.57 13.10
N ARG A 143 -19.56 -1.85 13.04
CA ARG A 143 -20.51 -1.19 12.13
C ARG A 143 -20.63 0.29 12.50
N ILE A 144 -20.79 1.14 11.51
CA ILE A 144 -21.02 2.57 11.74
C ILE A 144 -22.36 2.73 12.49
N ALA A 145 -22.32 3.36 13.65
CA ALA A 145 -23.53 3.68 14.40
C ALA A 145 -24.41 4.65 13.58
N GLY A 146 -25.63 4.23 13.27
CA GLY A 146 -26.62 5.09 12.59
C GLY A 146 -27.18 4.58 11.26
N GLN A 147 -26.78 3.40 10.77
CA GLN A 147 -27.49 2.79 9.64
C GLN A 147 -28.77 2.06 10.13
N PRO A 148 -29.90 2.20 9.42
CA PRO A 148 -31.11 1.47 9.76
C PRO A 148 -30.87 -0.03 9.63
N GLU A 149 -31.32 -0.79 10.64
CA GLU A 149 -31.33 -2.25 10.58
C GLU A 149 -32.12 -2.68 9.33
N ASP A 150 -31.48 -3.44 8.45
CA ASP A 150 -32.18 -4.15 7.38
C ASP A 150 -33.08 -5.20 8.05
N ARG A 151 -34.35 -4.83 8.29
CA ARG A 151 -35.36 -5.77 8.71
C ARG A 151 -35.78 -6.53 7.46
N GLY A 152 -35.09 -7.67 7.23
CA GLY A 152 -35.50 -8.61 6.21
C GLY A 152 -37.00 -8.91 6.32
N GLU A 153 -37.73 -8.56 5.27
CA GLU A 153 -39.03 -9.10 4.91
C GLU A 153 -38.87 -10.17 3.83
#